data_e51bbc4ddde5cb57ead42b2d114d12fd
#
_entry.id   e51bbc4ddde5cb57ead42b2d114d12fd
#
_cell.length_a   1.000
_cell.length_b   1.000
_cell.length_c   1.000
_cell.angle_alpha   90.00
_cell.angle_beta   90.00
_cell.angle_gamma   90.00
#
_symmetry.space_group_name_H-M   'P 1'
#
loop_
_entity.id
_entity.type
_entity.pdbx_description
1 polymer ?
#
loop_
_entity_poly.entity_id
_entity_poly.type
_entity_poly.pdbx_seq_one_letter_code
_entity_poly.pdbx_strand_id
1 'polypeptide(L)'
;MEKLLEINELKSWYGLSQALFDVYLEIKQGEVVALLGRNGMGKSTTIRSICGLISNYEGEIKFKNISIINQPSYKIAQLGIGLVPEGRRAFTNLTVLENLTATAVEGEWNLDKVFHLFPKLAERKHQNASTLSGGEQQMLVIGRALMTNPSLL
;
A
#
# COMPACT_ATOMS: atom_id res chain seq x y z
N MET A 1 -2.65 14.37 18.48
CA MET A 1 -2.93 13.78 17.15
C MET A 1 -3.44 12.38 17.35
N GLU A 2 -4.47 12.00 16.63
CA GLU A 2 -5.04 10.66 16.71
C GLU A 2 -4.10 9.62 16.09
N LYS A 3 -3.98 8.46 16.75
CA LYS A 3 -3.20 7.35 16.24
C LYS A 3 -3.94 6.71 15.07
N LEU A 4 -3.27 6.62 13.93
CA LEU A 4 -3.82 6.01 12.72
C LEU A 4 -3.51 4.53 12.66
N LEU A 5 -2.25 4.15 12.96
CA LEU A 5 -1.79 2.77 13.01
C LEU A 5 -1.01 2.54 14.31
N GLU A 6 -1.26 1.42 14.96
CA GLU A 6 -0.50 0.92 16.11
C GLU A 6 -0.13 -0.54 15.90
N ILE A 7 1.12 -0.86 16.13
CA ILE A 7 1.66 -2.22 16.11
C ILE A 7 2.34 -2.48 17.44
N ASN A 8 1.97 -3.57 18.11
CA ASN A 8 2.53 -3.99 19.37
C ASN A 8 2.96 -5.46 19.30
N GLU A 9 4.22 -5.72 19.64
CA GLU A 9 4.82 -7.06 19.75
C GLU A 9 4.62 -7.93 18.51
N LEU A 10 4.66 -7.30 17.32
CA LEU A 10 4.43 -8.02 16.07
C LEU A 10 5.58 -8.98 15.78
N LYS A 11 5.24 -10.24 15.66
CA LYS A 11 6.09 -11.34 15.20
C LYS A 11 5.48 -11.94 13.95
N SER A 12 6.28 -12.37 13.00
CA SER A 12 5.77 -13.06 11.82
C SER A 12 6.75 -14.10 11.30
N TRP A 13 6.22 -15.08 10.57
CA TRP A 13 6.97 -16.21 10.05
C TRP A 13 6.65 -16.49 8.59
N TYR A 14 7.66 -16.91 7.84
CA TYR A 14 7.52 -17.58 6.56
C TYR A 14 7.76 -19.08 6.78
N GLY A 15 6.68 -19.87 6.81
CA GLY A 15 6.75 -21.25 7.23
C GLY A 15 7.26 -21.37 8.68
N LEU A 16 8.41 -22.01 8.88
CA LEU A 16 9.06 -22.15 10.18
C LEU A 16 10.11 -21.05 10.49
N SER A 17 10.41 -20.19 9.52
CA SER A 17 11.43 -19.16 9.69
C SER A 17 10.80 -17.86 10.21
N GLN A 18 11.22 -17.41 11.39
CA GLN A 18 10.78 -16.15 11.96
C GLN A 18 11.44 -14.98 11.21
N ALA A 19 10.62 -14.03 10.80
CA ALA A 19 11.03 -12.85 10.04
C ALA A 19 10.91 -11.55 10.81
N LEU A 20 9.97 -11.46 11.75
CA LEU A 20 9.80 -10.30 12.63
C LEU A 20 9.89 -10.73 14.10
N PHE A 21 10.56 -9.90 14.90
CA PHE A 21 10.84 -10.12 16.31
C PHE A 21 10.38 -8.89 17.10
N ASP A 22 9.22 -8.96 17.74
CA ASP A 22 8.67 -7.93 18.64
C ASP A 22 8.73 -6.51 18.03
N VAL A 23 8.13 -6.31 16.84
CA VAL A 23 8.10 -5.00 16.19
C VAL A 23 7.05 -4.12 16.85
N TYR A 24 7.45 -2.88 17.17
CA TYR A 24 6.59 -1.82 17.64
C TYR A 24 6.62 -0.67 16.65
N LEU A 25 5.46 -0.14 16.27
CA LEU A 25 5.33 0.99 15.37
C LEU A 25 4.06 1.78 15.69
N GLU A 26 4.16 3.09 15.68
CA GLU A 26 3.02 3.99 15.78
C GLU A 26 3.07 5.00 14.64
N ILE A 27 1.95 5.23 13.97
CA ILE A 27 1.78 6.27 12.94
C ILE A 27 0.57 7.11 13.33
N LYS A 28 0.75 8.43 13.37
CA LYS A 28 -0.32 9.39 13.62
C LYS A 28 -0.86 9.95 12.31
N GLN A 29 -2.04 10.52 12.39
CA GLN A 29 -2.63 11.21 11.24
C GLN A 29 -1.70 12.33 10.73
N GLY A 30 -1.43 12.34 9.41
CA GLY A 30 -0.58 13.34 8.76
C GLY A 30 0.92 13.10 8.88
N GLU A 31 1.35 12.01 9.50
CA GLU A 31 2.78 11.65 9.57
C GLU A 31 3.26 10.92 8.31
N VAL A 32 4.54 11.14 8.01
CA VAL A 32 5.30 10.32 7.05
C VAL A 32 6.36 9.55 7.84
N VAL A 33 6.31 8.23 7.77
CA VAL A 33 7.21 7.33 8.49
C VAL A 33 8.09 6.56 7.51
N ALA A 34 9.40 6.58 7.73
CA ALA A 34 10.36 5.81 6.96
C ALA A 34 10.87 4.61 7.75
N LEU A 35 10.72 3.41 7.19
CA LEU A 35 11.32 2.19 7.73
C LEU A 35 12.74 2.05 7.18
N LEU A 36 13.73 2.27 8.03
CA LEU A 36 15.15 2.18 7.68
C LEU A 36 15.75 0.87 8.19
N GLY A 37 16.70 0.33 7.45
CA GLY A 37 17.44 -0.87 7.83
C GLY A 37 18.02 -1.61 6.62
N ARG A 38 18.95 -2.53 6.90
CA ARG A 38 19.59 -3.38 5.89
C ARG A 38 18.56 -4.30 5.22
N ASN A 39 18.90 -4.84 4.05
CA ASN A 39 18.08 -5.85 3.40
C ASN A 39 17.95 -7.10 4.30
N GLY A 40 16.76 -7.69 4.34
CA GLY A 40 16.47 -8.83 5.21
C GLY A 40 16.06 -8.48 6.65
N MET A 41 16.01 -7.19 7.03
CA MET A 41 15.65 -6.75 8.39
C MET A 41 14.13 -6.59 8.62
N GLY A 42 13.30 -7.21 7.80
CA GLY A 42 11.85 -7.28 8.04
C GLY A 42 11.02 -6.08 7.56
N LYS A 43 11.58 -5.08 6.87
CA LYS A 43 10.82 -3.90 6.40
C LYS A 43 9.61 -4.28 5.54
N SER A 44 9.84 -5.02 4.45
CA SER A 44 8.76 -5.48 3.56
C SER A 44 7.81 -6.46 4.27
N THR A 45 8.33 -7.24 5.21
CA THR A 45 7.52 -8.17 6.02
C THR A 45 6.57 -7.41 6.93
N THR A 46 7.02 -6.33 7.56
CA THR A 46 6.16 -5.45 8.39
C THR A 46 5.03 -4.87 7.55
N ILE A 47 5.34 -4.30 6.38
CA ILE A 47 4.31 -3.75 5.46
C ILE A 47 3.33 -4.84 5.02
N ARG A 48 3.82 -6.03 4.66
CA ARG A 48 2.97 -7.16 4.27
C ARG A 48 2.07 -7.64 5.40
N SER A 49 2.55 -7.63 6.64
CA SER A 49 1.75 -7.97 7.83
C SER A 49 0.62 -6.96 8.02
N ILE A 50 0.91 -5.65 7.92
CA ILE A 50 -0.10 -4.58 8.00
C ILE A 50 -1.19 -4.77 6.93
N CYS A 51 -0.80 -5.16 5.71
CA CYS A 51 -1.72 -5.36 4.60
C CYS A 51 -2.44 -6.72 4.58
N GLY A 52 -2.23 -7.57 5.60
CA GLY A 52 -2.85 -8.92 5.66
C GLY A 52 -2.35 -9.88 4.58
N LEU A 53 -1.11 -9.69 4.10
CA LEU A 53 -0.48 -10.53 3.08
C LEU A 53 0.40 -11.64 3.67
N ILE A 54 0.49 -11.72 5.00
CA ILE A 54 1.14 -12.77 5.76
C ILE A 54 0.10 -13.36 6.68
N SER A 55 -0.02 -14.67 6.73
CA SER A 55 -1.03 -15.38 7.53
C SER A 55 -0.51 -15.88 8.87
N ASN A 56 0.81 -16.03 9.03
CA ASN A 56 1.41 -16.55 10.26
C ASN A 56 2.11 -15.41 11.02
N TYR A 57 1.39 -14.81 11.96
CA TYR A 57 1.89 -13.73 12.80
C TYR A 57 1.22 -13.72 14.18
N GLU A 58 1.88 -13.14 15.16
CA GLU A 58 1.43 -12.88 16.53
C GLU A 58 1.60 -11.40 16.85
N GLY A 59 0.95 -10.94 17.92
CA GLY A 59 0.96 -9.56 18.36
C GLY A 59 -0.33 -8.84 17.99
N GLU A 60 -0.31 -7.51 17.98
CA GLU A 60 -1.47 -6.69 17.72
C GLU A 60 -1.19 -5.67 16.62
N ILE A 61 -2.13 -5.52 15.69
CA ILE A 61 -2.15 -4.42 14.71
C ILE A 61 -3.52 -3.77 14.77
N LYS A 62 -3.54 -2.47 15.10
CA LYS A 62 -4.75 -1.65 15.07
C LYS A 62 -4.65 -0.56 14.03
N PHE A 63 -5.69 -0.39 13.24
CA PHE A 63 -5.87 0.70 12.32
C PHE A 63 -7.13 1.48 12.70
N LYS A 64 -7.02 2.79 12.98
CA LYS A 64 -8.12 3.62 13.51
C LYS A 64 -8.82 2.97 14.72
N ASN A 65 -8.03 2.47 15.66
CA ASN A 65 -8.48 1.73 16.87
C ASN A 65 -9.22 0.40 16.59
N ILE A 66 -9.26 -0.08 15.33
CA ILE A 66 -9.88 -1.35 14.95
C ILE A 66 -8.76 -2.39 14.77
N SER A 67 -8.87 -3.55 15.44
CA SER A 67 -7.95 -4.66 15.21
C SER A 67 -8.12 -5.20 13.80
N ILE A 68 -7.00 -5.26 13.06
CA ILE A 68 -6.95 -5.81 11.70
C ILE A 68 -6.28 -7.19 11.64
N ILE A 69 -5.95 -7.74 12.80
CA ILE A 69 -5.41 -9.08 12.96
C ILE A 69 -6.38 -10.11 12.36
N ASN A 70 -5.85 -11.06 11.58
CA ASN A 70 -6.61 -12.11 10.90
C ASN A 70 -7.70 -11.60 9.93
N GLN A 71 -7.70 -10.32 9.59
CA GLN A 71 -8.56 -9.81 8.54
C GLN A 71 -7.96 -10.12 7.16
N PRO A 72 -8.76 -10.53 6.18
CA PRO A 72 -8.28 -10.72 4.82
C PRO A 72 -7.86 -9.37 4.20
N SER A 73 -6.84 -9.41 3.34
CA SER A 73 -6.23 -8.21 2.74
C SER A 73 -7.23 -7.26 2.07
N TYR A 74 -8.27 -7.80 1.41
CA TYR A 74 -9.29 -6.96 0.77
C TYR A 74 -10.10 -6.15 1.78
N LYS A 75 -10.40 -6.70 2.97
CA LYS A 75 -11.07 -5.96 4.04
C LYS A 75 -10.18 -4.85 4.62
N ILE A 76 -8.89 -5.16 4.80
CA ILE A 76 -7.91 -4.17 5.26
C ILE A 76 -7.81 -3.01 4.26
N ALA A 77 -7.78 -3.30 2.96
CA ALA A 77 -7.81 -2.28 1.92
C ALA A 77 -9.11 -1.43 1.97
N GLN A 78 -10.27 -2.06 2.20
CA GLN A 78 -11.56 -1.36 2.35
C GLN A 78 -11.63 -0.44 3.59
N LEU A 79 -10.83 -0.72 4.63
CA LEU A 79 -10.70 0.18 5.79
C LEU A 79 -9.92 1.46 5.47
N GLY A 80 -9.23 1.50 4.33
CA GLY A 80 -8.49 2.66 3.86
C GLY A 80 -6.97 2.54 4.00
N ILE A 81 -6.43 1.33 3.97
CA ILE A 81 -4.99 1.09 3.84
C ILE A 81 -4.67 0.83 2.37
N GLY A 82 -3.94 1.75 1.73
CA GLY A 82 -3.42 1.59 0.38
C GLY A 82 -2.02 0.99 0.37
N LEU A 83 -1.72 0.18 -0.64
CA LEU A 83 -0.40 -0.40 -0.84
C LEU A 83 0.11 -0.07 -2.24
N VAL A 84 1.31 0.49 -2.32
CA VAL A 84 2.10 0.56 -3.55
C VAL A 84 3.08 -0.61 -3.53
N PRO A 85 2.84 -1.68 -4.30
CA PRO A 85 3.68 -2.87 -4.26
C PRO A 85 5.05 -2.61 -4.90
N GLU A 86 6.07 -3.31 -4.42
CA GLU A 86 7.37 -3.35 -5.06
C GLU A 86 7.28 -3.99 -6.46
N GLY A 87 8.20 -3.61 -7.37
CA GLY A 87 8.35 -4.26 -8.68
C GLY A 87 7.39 -3.78 -9.76
N ARG A 88 6.90 -2.55 -9.66
CA ARG A 88 6.14 -1.91 -10.76
C ARG A 88 4.96 -2.74 -11.23
N ARG A 89 4.11 -3.21 -10.34
CA ARG A 89 2.99 -4.11 -10.62
C ARG A 89 1.78 -3.40 -11.26
N ALA A 90 2.01 -2.70 -12.38
CA ALA A 90 0.94 -2.25 -13.23
C ALA A 90 0.25 -3.44 -13.94
N PHE A 91 -1.02 -3.33 -14.23
CA PHE A 91 -1.73 -4.28 -15.08
C PHE A 91 -1.33 -3.98 -16.54
N THR A 92 -0.35 -4.73 -17.04
CA THR A 92 0.31 -4.45 -18.32
C THR A 92 -0.59 -4.59 -19.55
N ASN A 93 -1.65 -5.37 -19.44
CA ASN A 93 -2.68 -5.58 -20.46
C ASN A 93 -3.79 -4.52 -20.46
N LEU A 94 -3.78 -3.61 -19.48
CA LEU A 94 -4.72 -2.50 -19.37
C LEU A 94 -4.06 -1.18 -19.77
N THR A 95 -4.84 -0.23 -20.23
CA THR A 95 -4.40 1.15 -20.44
C THR A 95 -4.09 1.84 -19.11
N VAL A 96 -3.42 3.00 -19.18
CA VAL A 96 -3.18 3.86 -18.02
C VAL A 96 -4.51 4.21 -17.33
N LEU A 97 -5.52 4.63 -18.11
CA LEU A 97 -6.83 5.00 -17.57
C LEU A 97 -7.52 3.81 -16.88
N GLU A 98 -7.53 2.65 -17.52
CA GLU A 98 -8.10 1.43 -16.92
C GLU A 98 -7.38 1.00 -15.66
N ASN A 99 -6.04 1.10 -15.61
CA ASN A 99 -5.29 0.85 -14.39
C ASN A 99 -5.72 1.78 -13.24
N LEU A 100 -5.88 3.08 -13.51
CA LEU A 100 -6.25 4.07 -12.50
C LEU A 100 -7.68 3.88 -12.00
N THR A 101 -8.58 3.44 -12.86
CA THR A 101 -10.01 3.29 -12.52
C THR A 101 -10.38 1.92 -11.99
N ALA A 102 -9.54 0.89 -12.19
CA ALA A 102 -9.85 -0.51 -11.85
C ALA A 102 -10.26 -0.72 -10.38
N THR A 103 -9.67 0.04 -9.47
CA THR A 103 -9.93 -0.05 -8.02
C THR A 103 -10.32 1.28 -7.41
N ALA A 104 -10.73 2.25 -8.24
CA ALA A 104 -11.07 3.59 -7.81
C ALA A 104 -12.29 3.60 -6.87
N VAL A 105 -12.19 4.41 -5.83
CA VAL A 105 -13.27 4.70 -4.89
C VAL A 105 -13.52 6.19 -4.94
N GLU A 106 -14.76 6.61 -4.82
CA GLU A 106 -15.12 8.03 -4.78
C GLU A 106 -14.50 8.70 -3.54
N GLY A 107 -13.90 9.89 -3.74
CA GLY A 107 -13.27 10.61 -2.65
C GLY A 107 -12.44 11.80 -3.12
N GLU A 108 -11.51 12.23 -2.29
CA GLU A 108 -10.66 13.39 -2.56
C GLU A 108 -9.73 13.18 -3.76
N TRP A 109 -9.13 11.98 -3.88
CA TRP A 109 -8.33 11.60 -5.02
C TRP A 109 -9.21 11.16 -6.17
N ASN A 110 -9.02 11.79 -7.32
CA ASN A 110 -9.70 11.52 -8.58
C ASN A 110 -8.71 11.59 -9.75
N LEU A 111 -9.16 11.30 -10.95
CA LEU A 111 -8.32 11.30 -12.15
C LEU A 111 -7.64 12.66 -12.39
N ASP A 112 -8.35 13.76 -12.17
CA ASP A 112 -7.79 15.10 -12.40
C ASP A 112 -6.62 15.38 -11.46
N LYS A 113 -6.75 15.05 -10.17
CA LYS A 113 -5.66 15.18 -9.19
C LYS A 113 -4.48 14.27 -9.50
N VAL A 114 -4.74 13.02 -9.90
CA VAL A 114 -3.66 12.08 -10.28
C VAL A 114 -2.94 12.56 -11.52
N PHE A 115 -3.66 13.04 -12.54
CA PHE A 115 -3.06 13.58 -13.77
C PHE A 115 -2.35 14.92 -13.54
N HIS A 116 -2.82 15.72 -12.59
CA HIS A 116 -2.08 16.92 -12.17
C HIS A 116 -0.76 16.56 -11.47
N LEU A 117 -0.76 15.54 -10.62
CA LEU A 117 0.44 15.03 -9.92
C LEU A 117 1.41 14.34 -10.91
N PHE A 118 0.88 13.63 -11.90
CA PHE A 118 1.65 12.86 -12.88
C PHE A 118 1.22 13.23 -14.32
N PRO A 119 1.60 14.40 -14.85
CA PRO A 119 1.17 14.85 -16.19
C PRO A 119 1.50 13.87 -17.32
N LYS A 120 2.60 13.12 -17.20
CA LYS A 120 2.97 12.08 -18.18
C LYS A 120 1.94 10.97 -18.30
N LEU A 121 1.22 10.65 -17.24
CA LEU A 121 0.14 9.67 -17.29
C LEU A 121 -1.07 10.22 -18.05
N ALA A 122 -1.36 11.52 -17.93
CA ALA A 122 -2.43 12.17 -18.67
C ALA A 122 -2.18 12.12 -20.19
N GLU A 123 -0.94 12.43 -20.62
CA GLU A 123 -0.52 12.37 -22.03
C GLU A 123 -0.69 10.96 -22.62
N ARG A 124 -0.56 9.93 -21.78
CA ARG A 124 -0.52 8.51 -22.16
C ARG A 124 -1.75 7.71 -21.69
N LYS A 125 -2.83 8.37 -21.31
CA LYS A 125 -3.98 7.74 -20.66
C LYS A 125 -4.62 6.59 -21.44
N HIS A 126 -4.52 6.59 -22.76
CA HIS A 126 -5.04 5.53 -23.64
C HIS A 126 -3.99 4.51 -24.08
N GLN A 127 -2.75 4.64 -23.66
CA GLN A 127 -1.68 3.67 -23.96
C GLN A 127 -1.72 2.51 -22.97
N ASN A 128 -1.34 1.32 -23.44
CA ASN A 128 -1.17 0.16 -22.57
C ASN A 128 -0.01 0.38 -21.59
N ALA A 129 -0.19 -0.04 -20.35
CA ALA A 129 0.83 0.11 -19.32
C ALA A 129 2.15 -0.65 -19.65
N SER A 130 2.09 -1.68 -20.50
CA SER A 130 3.27 -2.38 -21.00
C SER A 130 4.23 -1.50 -21.82
N THR A 131 3.72 -0.41 -22.42
CA THR A 131 4.52 0.51 -23.26
C THR A 131 5.17 1.65 -22.48
N LEU A 132 4.85 1.76 -21.19
CA LEU A 132 5.40 2.78 -20.31
C LEU A 132 6.83 2.46 -19.89
N SER A 133 7.62 3.50 -19.68
CA SER A 133 8.93 3.37 -19.01
C SER A 133 8.75 2.87 -17.57
N GLY A 134 9.83 2.36 -16.98
CA GLY A 134 9.78 1.87 -15.60
C GLY A 134 9.37 2.94 -14.58
N GLY A 135 9.79 4.19 -14.79
CA GLY A 135 9.37 5.31 -13.94
C GLY A 135 7.88 5.66 -14.11
N GLU A 136 7.39 5.65 -15.35
CA GLU A 136 5.96 5.89 -15.63
C GLU A 136 5.08 4.77 -15.08
N GLN A 137 5.53 3.50 -15.15
CA GLN A 137 4.83 2.38 -14.50
C GLN A 137 4.76 2.55 -12.98
N GLN A 138 5.83 3.05 -12.37
CA GLN A 138 5.84 3.33 -10.92
C GLN A 138 4.87 4.46 -10.57
N MET A 139 4.85 5.55 -11.34
CA MET A 139 3.87 6.64 -11.17
C MET A 139 2.43 6.12 -11.33
N LEU A 140 2.19 5.22 -12.30
CA LEU A 140 0.88 4.60 -12.53
C LEU A 140 0.41 3.78 -11.32
N VAL A 141 1.29 2.97 -10.74
CA VAL A 141 0.97 2.14 -9.56
C VAL A 141 0.70 3.01 -8.33
N ILE A 142 1.46 4.10 -8.14
CA ILE A 142 1.19 5.10 -7.09
C ILE A 142 -0.17 5.75 -7.33
N GLY A 143 -0.44 6.24 -8.54
CA GLY A 143 -1.70 6.86 -8.91
C GLY A 143 -2.89 5.93 -8.67
N ARG A 144 -2.77 4.65 -9.04
CA ARG A 144 -3.80 3.63 -8.78
C ARG A 144 -4.06 3.45 -7.28
N ALA A 145 -3.02 3.44 -6.45
CA ALA A 145 -3.18 3.35 -5.00
C ALA A 145 -3.87 4.59 -4.43
N LEU A 146 -3.53 5.80 -4.90
CA LEU A 146 -4.19 7.05 -4.51
C LEU A 146 -5.68 7.05 -4.88
N MET A 147 -6.05 6.50 -6.04
CA MET A 147 -7.44 6.40 -6.49
C MET A 147 -8.33 5.51 -5.57
N THR A 148 -7.76 4.72 -4.69
CA THR A 148 -8.52 4.01 -3.64
C THR A 148 -8.88 4.92 -2.45
N ASN A 149 -8.45 6.19 -2.47
CA ASN A 149 -8.68 7.17 -1.41
C ASN A 149 -8.25 6.66 -0.02
N PRO A 150 -7.00 6.20 0.15
CA PRO A 150 -6.55 5.60 1.39
C PRO A 150 -6.33 6.66 2.48
N SER A 151 -6.57 6.27 3.73
CA SER A 151 -6.18 7.07 4.91
C SER A 151 -4.71 6.84 5.30
N LEU A 152 -4.15 5.69 4.93
CA LEU A 152 -2.74 5.31 5.08
C LEU A 152 -2.26 4.73 3.76
N LEU A 153 -1.15 5.24 3.23
CA LEU A 153 -0.50 4.76 2.02
C LEU A 153 0.90 4.29 2.37
#